data_29b79cc55d5b2fe60ff6b514ba3e6aef
#
_entry.id   29b79cc55d5b2fe60ff6b514ba3e6aef
#
_cell.length_a   1.000
_cell.length_b   1.000
_cell.length_c   1.000
_cell.angle_alpha   90.00
_cell.angle_beta   90.00
_cell.angle_gamma   90.00
#
_symmetry.space_group_name_H-M   'P 1'
#
loop_
_entity.id
_entity.type
_entity.pdbx_description
1 polymer ?
#
loop_
_entity_poly.entity_id
_entity_poly.type
_entity_poly.pdbx_seq_one_letter_code
_entity_poly.pdbx_strand_id
1 'polypeptide(L)'
;MPIPVRFCVLWGDKANQFVWVGESVMKIAMPKERSPGENRVAASIEVIGKLINLGCDVVVESGAGDGASISDDAFKAAGASIAKDFAATVKDAGMIWKITAPNKTETAKLSRGQVVCASLGALIDPKAIEELSKSGVTAFAMELMPRISRAQSMDILSSQANLAGYKAVLNAAELYGRAMPMMMTAAGTVPPARAFVMGVGVAGLQAIATAKRLGAAVSATDVRPATKEQVASLGGKFLEVDPEMEKEAETEGGYAKEMPP
;
A
#
# COMPACT_ATOMS: atom_id res chain seq x y z
N MET A 1 11.43 -28.09 13.34
CA MET A 1 11.09 -27.46 14.63
C MET A 1 10.77 -26.02 14.35
N PRO A 2 9.58 -25.51 14.70
CA PRO A 2 9.28 -24.10 14.57
C PRO A 2 10.19 -23.31 15.50
N ILE A 3 10.78 -22.24 14.98
CA ILE A 3 11.60 -21.32 15.77
C ILE A 3 10.62 -20.50 16.62
N PRO A 4 10.69 -20.53 17.97
CA PRO A 4 9.80 -19.72 18.79
C PRO A 4 10.08 -18.24 18.52
N VAL A 5 9.08 -17.54 18.02
CA VAL A 5 9.16 -16.08 17.82
C VAL A 5 9.12 -15.44 19.20
N ARG A 6 10.24 -14.87 19.61
CA ARG A 6 10.36 -14.16 20.89
C ARG A 6 10.04 -12.70 20.66
N PHE A 7 8.95 -12.21 21.23
CA PHE A 7 8.57 -10.80 21.16
C PHE A 7 9.08 -10.06 22.40
N CYS A 8 9.70 -8.89 22.15
CA CYS A 8 10.05 -7.93 23.18
C CYS A 8 9.03 -6.80 23.16
N VAL A 9 8.28 -6.63 24.23
CA VAL A 9 7.37 -5.48 24.42
C VAL A 9 8.07 -4.49 25.33
N LEU A 10 8.38 -3.30 24.82
CA LEU A 10 8.84 -2.17 25.62
C LEU A 10 7.63 -1.54 26.31
N TRP A 11 7.56 -1.64 27.62
CA TRP A 11 6.51 -1.03 28.44
C TRP A 11 7.09 -0.01 29.39
N GLY A 12 6.68 1.26 29.27
CA GLY A 12 6.84 2.32 30.26
C GLY A 12 8.25 2.90 30.41
N ASP A 13 8.36 3.98 31.21
CA ASP A 13 9.51 4.85 31.43
C ASP A 13 10.77 4.22 32.07
N LYS A 14 10.90 2.91 32.10
CA LYS A 14 12.10 2.21 32.57
C LYS A 14 12.70 1.36 31.47
N ALA A 15 13.55 1.99 30.69
CA ALA A 15 14.40 1.37 29.66
C ALA A 15 15.33 0.32 30.28
N ASN A 16 14.88 -0.90 30.59
CA ASN A 16 15.71 -2.08 30.82
C ASN A 16 14.95 -3.30 31.39
N GLN A 17 13.64 -3.35 31.36
CA GLN A 17 12.93 -4.60 31.70
C GLN A 17 12.36 -5.25 30.44
N PHE A 18 13.09 -6.25 29.95
CA PHE A 18 12.57 -7.17 28.94
C PHE A 18 11.64 -8.17 29.66
N VAL A 19 10.36 -8.04 29.47
CA VAL A 19 9.42 -9.08 29.89
C VAL A 19 9.29 -10.10 28.78
N TRP A 20 9.84 -11.29 29.00
CA TRP A 20 9.61 -12.44 28.15
C TRP A 20 8.16 -12.92 28.38
N VAL A 21 7.28 -12.68 27.43
CA VAL A 21 5.96 -13.33 27.40
C VAL A 21 6.17 -14.68 26.74
N GLY A 22 5.80 -15.75 27.44
CA GLY A 22 6.10 -17.14 27.10
C GLY A 22 5.86 -17.57 25.66
N GLU A 23 6.21 -18.81 25.32
CA GLU A 23 6.10 -19.44 23.99
C GLU A 23 4.65 -19.52 23.45
N SER A 24 4.00 -18.36 23.25
CA SER A 24 2.70 -18.32 22.59
C SER A 24 2.90 -18.04 21.11
N VAL A 25 2.31 -18.87 20.28
CA VAL A 25 2.23 -18.68 18.84
C VAL A 25 1.53 -17.36 18.57
N MET A 26 2.16 -16.46 17.76
CA MET A 26 1.53 -15.20 17.39
C MET A 26 0.32 -15.46 16.49
N LYS A 27 -0.87 -15.12 16.96
CA LYS A 27 -2.08 -15.17 16.15
C LYS A 27 -2.29 -13.84 15.44
N ILE A 28 -2.36 -13.88 14.11
CA ILE A 28 -2.57 -12.72 13.24
C ILE A 28 -3.96 -12.80 12.63
N ALA A 29 -4.77 -11.79 12.87
CA ALA A 29 -6.13 -11.68 12.36
C ALA A 29 -6.18 -10.77 11.12
N MET A 30 -6.90 -11.20 10.09
CA MET A 30 -7.13 -10.46 8.85
C MET A 30 -8.63 -10.32 8.62
N PRO A 31 -9.27 -9.31 9.19
CA PRO A 31 -10.69 -9.06 8.99
C PRO A 31 -11.01 -8.61 7.56
N LYS A 32 -12.26 -8.80 7.16
CA LYS A 32 -12.81 -8.23 5.93
C LYS A 32 -12.84 -6.70 6.02
N GLU A 33 -12.44 -6.02 4.94
CA GLU A 33 -12.56 -4.57 4.84
C GLU A 33 -14.02 -4.14 4.68
N ARG A 34 -14.37 -3.02 5.33
CA ARG A 34 -15.76 -2.51 5.37
C ARG A 34 -15.90 -1.10 4.85
N SER A 35 -14.77 -0.46 4.48
CA SER A 35 -14.79 0.86 3.86
C SER A 35 -15.37 0.77 2.45
N PRO A 36 -16.28 1.68 2.06
CA PRO A 36 -16.86 1.68 0.73
C PRO A 36 -15.80 1.70 -0.37
N GLY A 37 -15.89 0.76 -1.32
CA GLY A 37 -14.94 0.66 -2.44
C GLY A 37 -13.61 -0.03 -2.09
N GLU A 38 -13.36 -0.44 -0.85
CA GLU A 38 -12.16 -1.20 -0.49
C GLU A 38 -12.38 -2.68 -0.79
N ASN A 39 -11.72 -3.16 -1.83
CA ASN A 39 -11.80 -4.54 -2.30
C ASN A 39 -10.57 -5.37 -1.94
N ARG A 40 -9.55 -4.76 -1.35
CA ARG A 40 -8.30 -5.44 -1.01
C ARG A 40 -8.46 -6.21 0.31
N VAL A 41 -7.55 -7.16 0.53
CA VAL A 41 -7.35 -7.88 1.77
C VAL A 41 -5.92 -7.65 2.27
N ALA A 42 -5.70 -7.65 3.57
CA ALA A 42 -4.44 -7.24 4.17
C ALA A 42 -3.23 -8.13 3.83
N ALA A 43 -3.44 -9.36 3.38
CA ALA A 43 -2.36 -10.23 2.93
C ALA A 43 -2.76 -11.09 1.73
N SER A 44 -1.79 -11.35 0.85
CA SER A 44 -1.92 -12.32 -0.23
C SER A 44 -1.73 -13.75 0.29
N ILE A 45 -2.13 -14.72 -0.51
CA ILE A 45 -1.91 -16.15 -0.25
C ILE A 45 -0.43 -16.46 0.03
N GLU A 46 0.46 -15.86 -0.75
CA GLU A 46 1.91 -16.03 -0.59
C GLU A 46 2.41 -15.52 0.77
N VAL A 47 1.91 -14.35 1.20
CA VAL A 47 2.26 -13.76 2.50
C VAL A 47 1.76 -14.63 3.65
N ILE A 48 0.55 -15.18 3.55
CA ILE A 48 0.01 -16.11 4.53
C ILE A 48 0.91 -17.34 4.67
N GLY A 49 1.31 -17.96 3.56
CA GLY A 49 2.25 -19.08 3.59
C GLY A 49 3.58 -18.74 4.29
N LYS A 50 4.11 -17.53 4.07
CA LYS A 50 5.33 -17.06 4.77
C LYS A 50 5.09 -16.89 6.27
N LEU A 51 3.94 -16.37 6.71
CA LEU A 51 3.61 -16.23 8.13
C LEU A 51 3.46 -17.58 8.83
N ILE A 52 2.79 -18.54 8.19
CA ILE A 52 2.68 -19.92 8.69
C ILE A 52 4.06 -20.56 8.84
N ASN A 53 4.95 -20.38 7.85
CA ASN A 53 6.33 -20.88 7.93
C ASN A 53 7.16 -20.23 9.04
N LEU A 54 6.81 -19.00 9.44
CA LEU A 54 7.39 -18.32 10.61
C LEU A 54 6.81 -18.80 11.94
N GLY A 55 5.83 -19.71 11.92
CA GLY A 55 5.20 -20.26 13.11
C GLY A 55 4.04 -19.40 13.64
N CYS A 56 3.48 -18.49 12.81
CA CYS A 56 2.30 -17.72 13.19
C CYS A 56 1.01 -18.51 12.90
N ASP A 57 -0.02 -18.30 13.72
CA ASP A 57 -1.39 -18.65 13.39
C ASP A 57 -2.05 -17.54 12.61
N VAL A 58 -2.63 -17.83 11.46
CA VAL A 58 -3.32 -16.85 10.64
C VAL A 58 -4.80 -17.14 10.60
N VAL A 59 -5.61 -16.14 10.91
CA VAL A 59 -7.08 -16.22 10.89
C VAL A 59 -7.63 -15.16 9.95
N VAL A 60 -8.38 -15.56 8.95
CA VAL A 60 -8.99 -14.67 7.95
C VAL A 60 -10.52 -14.67 8.16
N GLU A 61 -11.15 -13.51 8.09
CA GLU A 61 -12.62 -13.44 8.11
C GLU A 61 -13.19 -13.98 6.79
N SER A 62 -14.25 -14.78 6.88
CA SER A 62 -14.93 -15.35 5.71
C SER A 62 -15.34 -14.26 4.71
N GLY A 63 -15.02 -14.48 3.45
CA GLY A 63 -15.27 -13.54 2.37
C GLY A 63 -14.37 -12.29 2.38
N ALA A 64 -13.31 -12.25 3.20
CA ALA A 64 -12.40 -11.11 3.22
C ALA A 64 -11.66 -10.92 1.89
N GLY A 65 -11.42 -11.98 1.16
CA GLY A 65 -10.72 -11.97 -0.12
C GLY A 65 -11.61 -11.83 -1.37
N ASP A 66 -12.95 -11.83 -1.21
CA ASP A 66 -13.88 -11.85 -2.35
C ASP A 66 -13.63 -10.70 -3.33
N GLY A 67 -13.44 -9.48 -2.81
CA GLY A 67 -13.14 -8.30 -3.63
C GLY A 67 -11.81 -8.35 -4.36
N ALA A 68 -10.87 -9.16 -3.88
CA ALA A 68 -9.55 -9.41 -4.48
C ALA A 68 -9.51 -10.71 -5.29
N SER A 69 -10.65 -11.36 -5.52
CA SER A 69 -10.78 -12.65 -6.23
C SER A 69 -10.00 -13.79 -5.53
N ILE A 70 -9.95 -13.77 -4.20
CA ILE A 70 -9.30 -14.79 -3.37
C ILE A 70 -10.40 -15.46 -2.54
N SER A 71 -10.62 -16.77 -2.74
CA SER A 71 -11.62 -17.52 -2.00
C SER A 71 -11.14 -17.93 -0.61
N ASP A 72 -12.10 -18.20 0.31
CA ASP A 72 -11.80 -18.78 1.63
C ASP A 72 -11.04 -20.10 1.52
N ASP A 73 -11.30 -20.91 0.50
CA ASP A 73 -10.59 -22.18 0.30
C ASP A 73 -9.13 -21.97 -0.13
N ALA A 74 -8.84 -20.91 -0.88
CA ALA A 74 -7.46 -20.56 -1.21
C ALA A 74 -6.68 -20.13 0.06
N PHE A 75 -7.31 -19.40 0.98
CA PHE A 75 -6.71 -19.07 2.27
C PHE A 75 -6.47 -20.31 3.13
N LYS A 76 -7.44 -21.24 3.20
CA LYS A 76 -7.27 -22.52 3.90
C LYS A 76 -6.11 -23.35 3.31
N ALA A 77 -6.03 -23.42 1.99
CA ALA A 77 -4.94 -24.14 1.31
C ALA A 77 -3.56 -23.56 1.64
N ALA A 78 -3.48 -22.24 1.91
CA ALA A 78 -2.24 -21.58 2.37
C ALA A 78 -1.95 -21.78 3.86
N GLY A 79 -2.86 -22.43 4.61
CA GLY A 79 -2.70 -22.73 6.04
C GLY A 79 -3.43 -21.80 6.99
N ALA A 80 -4.22 -20.83 6.48
CA ALA A 80 -5.03 -19.98 7.34
C ALA A 80 -6.32 -20.69 7.81
N SER A 81 -6.81 -20.32 9.00
CA SER A 81 -8.15 -20.66 9.46
C SER A 81 -9.15 -19.57 9.04
N ILE A 82 -10.40 -19.96 8.84
CA ILE A 82 -11.47 -19.03 8.45
C ILE A 82 -12.42 -18.82 9.62
N ALA A 83 -12.64 -17.56 10.00
CA ALA A 83 -13.59 -17.16 11.03
C ALA A 83 -14.85 -16.56 10.39
N LYS A 84 -16.00 -16.78 11.03
CA LYS A 84 -17.31 -16.40 10.46
C LYS A 84 -17.57 -14.88 10.40
N ASP A 85 -16.97 -14.11 11.29
CA ASP A 85 -17.21 -12.67 11.44
C ASP A 85 -16.00 -11.97 12.09
N PHE A 86 -16.05 -10.63 12.14
CA PHE A 86 -14.99 -9.80 12.72
C PHE A 86 -14.64 -10.20 14.16
N ALA A 87 -15.66 -10.37 15.01
CA ALA A 87 -15.43 -10.67 16.42
C ALA A 87 -14.71 -12.01 16.61
N ALA A 88 -15.12 -13.03 15.87
CA ALA A 88 -14.46 -14.33 15.87
C ALA A 88 -13.03 -14.27 15.30
N THR A 89 -12.81 -13.41 14.29
CA THR A 89 -11.51 -13.24 13.67
C THR A 89 -10.49 -12.62 14.62
N VAL A 90 -10.88 -11.53 15.33
CA VAL A 90 -9.97 -10.80 16.22
C VAL A 90 -9.85 -11.40 17.61
N LYS A 91 -10.70 -12.38 17.94
CA LYS A 91 -10.67 -13.06 19.24
C LYS A 91 -9.33 -13.72 19.47
N ASP A 92 -8.70 -13.39 20.59
CA ASP A 92 -7.39 -13.92 21.02
C ASP A 92 -6.25 -13.66 20.02
N ALA A 93 -6.44 -12.73 19.07
CA ALA A 93 -5.37 -12.32 18.16
C ALA A 93 -4.41 -11.37 18.87
N GLY A 94 -3.11 -11.59 18.70
CA GLY A 94 -2.08 -10.68 19.15
C GLY A 94 -1.92 -9.49 18.20
N MET A 95 -2.16 -9.72 16.90
CA MET A 95 -2.02 -8.68 15.86
C MET A 95 -3.20 -8.71 14.88
N ILE A 96 -3.67 -7.55 14.48
CA ILE A 96 -4.74 -7.36 13.50
C ILE A 96 -4.18 -6.58 12.32
N TRP A 97 -4.26 -7.15 11.13
CA TRP A 97 -3.87 -6.50 9.89
C TRP A 97 -5.09 -6.09 9.10
N LYS A 98 -5.15 -4.81 8.76
CA LYS A 98 -6.20 -4.22 7.91
C LYS A 98 -5.57 -3.29 6.87
N ILE A 99 -6.32 -3.01 5.82
CA ILE A 99 -5.98 -1.98 4.85
C ILE A 99 -6.37 -0.61 5.38
N THR A 100 -7.62 -0.48 5.89
CA THR A 100 -8.17 0.77 6.41
C THR A 100 -8.31 0.72 7.93
N ALA A 101 -8.40 1.89 8.57
CA ALA A 101 -8.62 1.98 10.02
C ALA A 101 -9.86 1.19 10.45
N PRO A 102 -9.83 0.53 11.62
CA PRO A 102 -11.03 -0.04 12.20
C PRO A 102 -12.08 1.04 12.43
N ASN A 103 -13.33 0.77 12.04
CA ASN A 103 -14.45 1.65 12.35
C ASN A 103 -14.87 1.54 13.83
N LYS A 104 -15.81 2.39 14.28
CA LYS A 104 -16.26 2.40 15.69
C LYS A 104 -16.77 1.05 16.20
N THR A 105 -17.53 0.31 15.37
CA THR A 105 -18.08 -0.98 15.75
C THR A 105 -17.01 -2.09 15.79
N GLU A 106 -15.98 -1.97 14.97
CA GLU A 106 -14.81 -2.83 14.98
C GLU A 106 -13.92 -2.51 16.19
N THR A 107 -13.62 -1.23 16.43
CA THR A 107 -12.83 -0.76 17.57
C THR A 107 -13.40 -1.23 18.90
N ALA A 108 -14.74 -1.20 19.05
CA ALA A 108 -15.41 -1.68 20.26
C ALA A 108 -15.25 -3.18 20.52
N LYS A 109 -14.82 -3.96 19.55
CA LYS A 109 -14.56 -5.41 19.66
C LYS A 109 -13.08 -5.76 19.83
N LEU A 110 -12.20 -4.76 19.80
CA LEU A 110 -10.78 -4.95 20.05
C LEU A 110 -10.52 -5.09 21.55
N SER A 111 -9.50 -5.83 21.89
CA SER A 111 -9.07 -6.04 23.27
C SER A 111 -7.80 -5.26 23.58
N ARG A 112 -7.70 -4.82 24.83
CA ARG A 112 -6.48 -4.16 25.32
C ARG A 112 -5.24 -5.02 25.08
N GLY A 113 -4.18 -4.40 24.58
CA GLY A 113 -2.90 -5.06 24.30
C GLY A 113 -2.79 -5.69 22.91
N GLN A 114 -3.87 -5.74 22.14
CA GLN A 114 -3.77 -6.12 20.72
C GLN A 114 -3.00 -5.07 19.91
N VAL A 115 -2.34 -5.51 18.85
CA VAL A 115 -1.62 -4.65 17.91
C VAL A 115 -2.45 -4.51 16.63
N VAL A 116 -2.69 -3.28 16.20
CA VAL A 116 -3.39 -2.98 14.93
C VAL A 116 -2.39 -2.37 13.95
N CYS A 117 -2.26 -2.99 12.78
CA CYS A 117 -1.46 -2.47 11.67
C CYS A 117 -2.39 -2.15 10.50
N ALA A 118 -2.51 -0.88 10.13
CA ALA A 118 -3.37 -0.43 9.04
C ALA A 118 -2.96 0.97 8.55
N SER A 119 -3.51 1.42 7.41
CA SER A 119 -3.57 2.83 7.10
C SER A 119 -4.63 3.48 7.97
N LEU A 120 -4.22 4.27 8.94
CA LEU A 120 -5.10 4.81 9.98
C LEU A 120 -5.66 6.19 9.64
N GLY A 121 -5.11 6.87 8.63
CA GLY A 121 -5.45 8.25 8.31
C GLY A 121 -5.03 9.25 9.41
N ALA A 122 -3.94 8.95 10.14
CA ALA A 122 -3.56 9.63 11.37
C ALA A 122 -3.42 11.17 11.23
N LEU A 123 -3.00 11.65 10.06
CA LEU A 123 -2.88 13.10 9.78
C LEU A 123 -4.19 13.71 9.27
N ILE A 124 -5.15 12.89 8.83
CA ILE A 124 -6.42 13.36 8.22
C ILE A 124 -7.53 13.38 9.28
N ASP A 125 -7.61 12.35 10.11
CA ASP A 125 -8.62 12.23 11.18
C ASP A 125 -7.99 11.89 12.54
N PRO A 126 -7.40 12.87 13.23
CA PRO A 126 -6.82 12.67 14.56
C PRO A 126 -7.84 12.19 15.62
N LYS A 127 -9.13 12.53 15.44
CA LYS A 127 -10.19 12.10 16.40
C LYS A 127 -10.42 10.60 16.36
N ALA A 128 -10.36 9.98 15.17
CA ALA A 128 -10.44 8.52 15.04
C ALA A 128 -9.28 7.83 15.77
N ILE A 129 -8.08 8.44 15.75
CA ILE A 129 -6.91 7.94 16.47
C ILE A 129 -7.11 8.04 17.99
N GLU A 130 -7.69 9.12 18.49
CA GLU A 130 -8.03 9.24 19.93
C GLU A 130 -9.02 8.17 20.37
N GLU A 131 -10.05 7.89 19.56
CA GLU A 131 -11.03 6.83 19.85
C GLU A 131 -10.34 5.45 19.86
N LEU A 132 -9.48 5.18 18.90
CA LEU A 132 -8.71 3.93 18.83
C LEU A 132 -7.79 3.78 20.05
N SER A 133 -7.14 4.85 20.48
CA SER A 133 -6.24 4.84 21.65
C SER A 133 -6.96 4.48 22.96
N LYS A 134 -8.23 4.90 23.11
CA LYS A 134 -9.07 4.59 24.29
C LYS A 134 -9.36 3.09 24.43
N SER A 135 -9.30 2.32 23.35
CA SER A 135 -9.45 0.87 23.40
C SER A 135 -8.27 0.14 24.04
N GLY A 136 -7.12 0.84 24.19
CA GLY A 136 -5.91 0.27 24.79
C GLY A 136 -5.13 -0.65 23.86
N VAL A 137 -5.36 -0.56 22.57
CA VAL A 137 -4.54 -1.22 21.52
C VAL A 137 -3.25 -0.45 21.25
N THR A 138 -2.24 -1.15 20.74
CA THR A 138 -1.07 -0.52 20.10
C THR A 138 -1.34 -0.40 18.62
N ALA A 139 -1.25 0.81 18.06
CA ALA A 139 -1.59 1.04 16.65
C ALA A 139 -0.36 1.49 15.84
N PHE A 140 -0.16 0.85 14.68
CA PHE A 140 0.84 1.24 13.69
C PHE A 140 0.13 1.84 12.48
N ALA A 141 0.32 3.16 12.29
CA ALA A 141 -0.13 3.90 11.11
C ALA A 141 0.86 3.66 9.97
N MET A 142 0.54 2.73 9.08
CA MET A 142 1.45 2.29 8.02
C MET A 142 1.77 3.40 7.02
N GLU A 143 0.88 4.38 6.85
CA GLU A 143 1.11 5.56 6.00
C GLU A 143 2.16 6.52 6.56
N LEU A 144 2.53 6.39 7.83
CA LEU A 144 3.58 7.18 8.47
C LEU A 144 4.94 6.47 8.50
N MET A 145 5.08 5.37 7.76
CA MET A 145 6.36 4.68 7.64
C MET A 145 7.43 5.65 7.10
N PRO A 146 8.58 5.79 7.79
CA PRO A 146 9.59 6.75 7.35
C PRO A 146 10.19 6.36 5.99
N ARG A 147 10.43 7.36 5.13
CA ARG A 147 10.99 7.15 3.80
C ARG A 147 12.52 7.05 3.84
N ILE A 148 13.02 6.00 4.46
CA ILE A 148 14.44 5.66 4.54
C ILE A 148 14.68 4.29 3.87
N SER A 149 15.90 4.05 3.41
CA SER A 149 16.24 2.83 2.64
C SER A 149 15.82 1.54 3.33
N ARG A 150 15.95 1.44 4.65
CA ARG A 150 15.56 0.25 5.43
C ARG A 150 14.03 0.03 5.50
N ALA A 151 13.24 1.08 5.32
CA ALA A 151 11.78 1.02 5.42
C ALA A 151 11.09 0.91 4.05
N GLN A 152 11.82 1.01 2.94
CA GLN A 152 11.24 0.96 1.58
C GLN A 152 10.40 -0.29 1.31
N SER A 153 10.80 -1.43 1.86
CA SER A 153 10.02 -2.68 1.72
C SER A 153 8.69 -2.68 2.48
N MET A 154 8.50 -1.72 3.40
CA MET A 154 7.30 -1.53 4.21
C MET A 154 6.47 -0.32 3.75
N ASP A 155 6.90 0.40 2.70
CA ASP A 155 6.23 1.59 2.18
C ASP A 155 4.97 1.20 1.39
N ILE A 156 3.84 1.23 2.08
CA ILE A 156 2.53 0.92 1.50
C ILE A 156 2.08 2.00 0.49
N LEU A 157 2.52 3.25 0.65
CA LEU A 157 2.14 4.35 -0.25
C LEU A 157 2.78 4.16 -1.61
N SER A 158 4.09 3.86 -1.65
CA SER A 158 4.79 3.65 -2.92
C SER A 158 4.29 2.41 -3.66
N SER A 159 4.03 1.30 -2.95
CA SER A 159 3.49 0.09 -3.59
C SER A 159 2.12 0.33 -4.24
N GLN A 160 1.25 1.07 -3.58
CA GLN A 160 -0.08 1.39 -4.11
C GLN A 160 -0.03 2.50 -5.18
N ALA A 161 0.85 3.50 -5.04
CA ALA A 161 1.07 4.52 -6.07
C ALA A 161 1.53 3.90 -7.40
N ASN A 162 2.37 2.86 -7.35
CA ASN A 162 2.77 2.12 -8.54
C ASN A 162 1.55 1.53 -9.28
N LEU A 163 0.67 0.82 -8.56
CA LEU A 163 -0.56 0.26 -9.13
C LEU A 163 -1.52 1.35 -9.63
N ALA A 164 -1.60 2.48 -8.92
CA ALA A 164 -2.42 3.61 -9.32
C ALA A 164 -1.95 4.18 -10.67
N GLY A 165 -0.63 4.37 -10.86
CA GLY A 165 -0.06 4.82 -12.13
C GLY A 165 -0.36 3.85 -13.29
N TYR A 166 -0.24 2.55 -13.05
CA TYR A 166 -0.63 1.53 -14.03
C TYR A 166 -2.11 1.63 -14.40
N LYS A 167 -2.99 1.64 -13.38
CA LYS A 167 -4.44 1.69 -13.59
C LYS A 167 -4.89 2.99 -14.27
N ALA A 168 -4.29 4.12 -13.95
CA ALA A 168 -4.60 5.40 -14.57
C ALA A 168 -4.41 5.36 -16.09
N VAL A 169 -3.32 4.74 -16.55
CA VAL A 169 -3.06 4.60 -17.99
C VAL A 169 -4.05 3.65 -18.66
N LEU A 170 -4.43 2.54 -18.01
CA LEU A 170 -5.45 1.63 -18.57
C LEU A 170 -6.80 2.33 -18.70
N ASN A 171 -7.22 3.09 -17.69
CA ASN A 171 -8.46 3.88 -17.74
C ASN A 171 -8.39 4.94 -18.85
N ALA A 172 -7.25 5.63 -18.98
CA ALA A 172 -7.05 6.60 -20.04
C ALA A 172 -7.10 5.94 -21.45
N ALA A 173 -6.51 4.76 -21.60
CA ALA A 173 -6.53 4.02 -22.84
C ALA A 173 -7.96 3.57 -23.24
N GLU A 174 -8.76 3.14 -22.26
CA GLU A 174 -10.17 2.77 -22.46
C GLU A 174 -11.00 3.99 -22.91
N LEU A 175 -10.81 5.14 -22.25
CA LEU A 175 -11.55 6.37 -22.55
C LEU A 175 -11.07 7.07 -23.83
N TYR A 176 -9.85 6.80 -24.30
CA TYR A 176 -9.25 7.50 -25.43
C TYR A 176 -9.95 7.22 -26.76
N GLY A 177 -10.61 6.07 -26.91
CA GLY A 177 -11.38 5.70 -28.09
C GLY A 177 -10.57 5.50 -29.39
N ARG A 178 -9.24 5.43 -29.30
CA ARG A 178 -8.30 5.20 -30.39
C ARG A 178 -7.21 4.22 -30.00
N ALA A 179 -6.43 3.73 -31.00
CA ALA A 179 -5.28 2.89 -30.72
C ALA A 179 -4.17 3.65 -29.97
N MET A 180 -3.58 3.03 -28.97
CA MET A 180 -2.41 3.57 -28.29
C MET A 180 -1.13 3.49 -29.15
N PRO A 181 -0.83 2.33 -29.78
CA PRO A 181 0.38 2.19 -30.62
C PRO A 181 0.18 2.79 -32.01
N MET A 182 1.30 3.08 -32.66
CA MET A 182 1.29 3.29 -34.10
C MET A 182 0.89 1.99 -34.81
N MET A 183 0.01 2.10 -35.80
CA MET A 183 -0.42 0.97 -36.61
C MET A 183 -0.22 1.30 -38.09
N MET A 184 0.38 0.37 -38.83
CA MET A 184 0.61 0.51 -40.26
C MET A 184 -0.08 -0.68 -41.00
N THR A 185 -0.86 -0.34 -42.01
CA THR A 185 -1.49 -1.31 -42.90
C THR A 185 -1.33 -0.84 -44.35
N ALA A 186 -1.68 -1.67 -45.31
CA ALA A 186 -1.74 -1.27 -46.72
C ALA A 186 -2.71 -0.10 -46.97
N ALA A 187 -3.70 0.08 -46.07
CA ALA A 187 -4.68 1.16 -46.16
C ALA A 187 -4.18 2.49 -45.58
N GLY A 188 -3.03 2.50 -44.89
CA GLY A 188 -2.45 3.70 -44.33
C GLY A 188 -1.87 3.50 -42.94
N THR A 189 -1.46 4.63 -42.30
CA THR A 189 -0.80 4.68 -40.98
C THR A 189 -1.67 5.42 -40.00
N VAL A 190 -1.90 4.81 -38.83
CA VAL A 190 -2.47 5.46 -37.66
C VAL A 190 -1.31 5.89 -36.72
N PRO A 191 -1.17 7.20 -36.44
CA PRO A 191 -0.10 7.66 -35.54
C PRO A 191 -0.35 7.19 -34.10
N PRO A 192 0.71 7.04 -33.28
CA PRO A 192 0.58 6.65 -31.89
C PRO A 192 -0.14 7.72 -31.08
N ALA A 193 -0.80 7.30 -30.00
CA ALA A 193 -1.34 8.21 -29.01
C ALA A 193 -0.22 9.06 -28.40
N ARG A 194 -0.53 10.31 -28.05
CA ARG A 194 0.37 11.20 -27.31
C ARG A 194 -0.11 11.26 -25.87
N ALA A 195 0.69 10.76 -24.94
CA ALA A 195 0.43 10.81 -23.52
C ALA A 195 1.32 11.87 -22.87
N PHE A 196 0.73 12.68 -22.01
CA PHE A 196 1.45 13.64 -21.19
C PHE A 196 1.23 13.32 -19.71
N VAL A 197 2.32 13.17 -18.95
CA VAL A 197 2.30 12.83 -17.54
C VAL A 197 2.81 14.01 -16.73
N MET A 198 1.98 14.55 -15.86
CA MET A 198 2.33 15.61 -14.91
C MET A 198 2.61 15.01 -13.54
N GLY A 199 3.83 15.20 -13.04
CA GLY A 199 4.34 14.57 -11.82
C GLY A 199 4.98 13.21 -12.07
N VAL A 200 6.27 13.11 -11.77
CA VAL A 200 7.13 11.94 -12.04
C VAL A 200 7.55 11.27 -10.72
N GLY A 201 6.59 11.16 -9.77
CA GLY A 201 6.74 10.29 -8.61
C GLY A 201 6.53 8.83 -8.99
N VAL A 202 6.40 7.94 -8.01
CA VAL A 202 6.22 6.49 -8.24
C VAL A 202 5.06 6.19 -9.20
N ALA A 203 3.91 6.86 -9.02
CA ALA A 203 2.76 6.72 -9.91
C ALA A 203 3.08 7.21 -11.34
N GLY A 204 3.70 8.39 -11.47
CA GLY A 204 4.05 8.97 -12.77
C GLY A 204 5.05 8.13 -13.53
N LEU A 205 6.10 7.64 -12.90
CA LEU A 205 7.08 6.73 -13.50
C LEU A 205 6.40 5.46 -14.02
N GLN A 206 5.52 4.86 -13.23
CA GLN A 206 4.78 3.68 -13.67
C GLN A 206 3.81 4.01 -14.81
N ALA A 207 3.16 5.18 -14.77
CA ALA A 207 2.29 5.63 -15.86
C ALA A 207 3.09 5.80 -17.17
N ILE A 208 4.28 6.43 -17.13
CA ILE A 208 5.17 6.55 -18.28
C ILE A 208 5.53 5.17 -18.82
N ALA A 209 5.99 4.26 -17.97
CA ALA A 209 6.37 2.91 -18.36
C ALA A 209 5.20 2.15 -18.99
N THR A 210 3.99 2.27 -18.43
CA THR A 210 2.79 1.59 -18.93
C THR A 210 2.36 2.16 -20.27
N ALA A 211 2.27 3.50 -20.41
CA ALA A 211 1.88 4.15 -21.67
C ALA A 211 2.89 3.84 -22.80
N LYS A 212 4.19 3.79 -22.48
CA LYS A 212 5.23 3.36 -23.44
C LYS A 212 5.04 1.92 -23.88
N ARG A 213 4.76 1.00 -22.96
CA ARG A 213 4.48 -0.42 -23.31
C ARG A 213 3.25 -0.57 -24.17
N LEU A 214 2.24 0.28 -24.00
CA LEU A 214 1.06 0.34 -24.89
C LEU A 214 1.36 1.02 -26.23
N GLY A 215 2.56 1.52 -26.44
CA GLY A 215 3.01 2.08 -27.73
C GLY A 215 2.75 3.57 -27.90
N ALA A 216 2.37 4.30 -26.85
CA ALA A 216 2.19 5.75 -26.92
C ALA A 216 3.52 6.50 -27.01
N ALA A 217 3.49 7.68 -27.64
CA ALA A 217 4.55 8.69 -27.54
C ALA A 217 4.34 9.46 -26.22
N VAL A 218 5.26 9.28 -25.25
CA VAL A 218 5.09 9.81 -23.92
C VAL A 218 6.02 11.01 -23.69
N SER A 219 5.44 12.10 -23.17
CA SER A 219 6.15 13.23 -22.58
C SER A 219 5.75 13.39 -21.13
N ALA A 220 6.62 13.95 -20.31
CA ALA A 220 6.37 14.15 -18.88
C ALA A 220 7.03 15.42 -18.37
N THR A 221 6.53 15.96 -17.29
CA THR A 221 7.13 17.06 -16.54
C THR A 221 7.06 16.81 -15.04
N ASP A 222 8.01 17.36 -14.32
CA ASP A 222 8.04 17.39 -12.86
C ASP A 222 8.83 18.62 -12.43
N VAL A 223 8.53 19.15 -11.28
CA VAL A 223 9.26 20.30 -10.72
C VAL A 223 10.64 19.91 -10.18
N ARG A 224 10.94 18.63 -9.99
CA ARG A 224 12.22 18.13 -9.47
C ARG A 224 13.17 17.79 -10.60
N PRO A 225 14.35 18.42 -10.68
CA PRO A 225 15.32 18.20 -11.77
C PRO A 225 15.81 16.75 -11.88
N ALA A 226 15.94 16.05 -10.75
CA ALA A 226 16.39 14.65 -10.70
C ALA A 226 15.49 13.67 -11.49
N THR A 227 14.24 14.04 -11.75
CA THR A 227 13.29 13.19 -12.48
C THR A 227 13.52 13.14 -13.98
N LYS A 228 14.28 14.10 -14.54
CA LYS A 228 14.60 14.16 -15.97
C LYS A 228 15.27 12.90 -16.49
N GLU A 229 16.30 12.41 -15.79
CA GLU A 229 16.98 11.18 -16.14
C GLU A 229 16.09 9.96 -16.02
N GLN A 230 15.23 9.95 -15.00
CA GLN A 230 14.26 8.85 -14.79
C GLN A 230 13.25 8.75 -15.95
N VAL A 231 12.73 9.89 -16.42
CA VAL A 231 11.83 9.94 -17.59
C VAL A 231 12.57 9.44 -18.86
N ALA A 232 13.79 9.90 -19.08
CA ALA A 232 14.59 9.49 -20.22
C ALA A 232 14.90 7.99 -20.20
N SER A 233 15.22 7.43 -19.04
CA SER A 233 15.48 5.98 -18.87
C SER A 233 14.28 5.11 -19.22
N LEU A 234 13.06 5.63 -19.05
CA LEU A 234 11.82 4.96 -19.46
C LEU A 234 11.43 5.22 -20.92
N GLY A 235 12.28 5.96 -21.67
CA GLY A 235 12.03 6.30 -23.07
C GLY A 235 10.97 7.40 -23.25
N GLY A 236 10.66 8.17 -22.23
CA GLY A 236 9.83 9.37 -22.29
C GLY A 236 10.64 10.60 -22.64
N LYS A 237 9.95 11.67 -23.11
CA LYS A 237 10.55 12.98 -23.33
C LYS A 237 10.20 13.87 -22.14
N PHE A 238 11.22 14.35 -21.41
CA PHE A 238 11.01 15.34 -20.36
C PHE A 238 10.77 16.72 -20.97
N LEU A 239 9.79 17.44 -20.45
CA LEU A 239 9.50 18.82 -20.84
C LEU A 239 9.84 19.71 -19.63
N GLU A 240 10.84 20.54 -19.81
CA GLU A 240 11.18 21.60 -18.83
C GLU A 240 10.19 22.75 -19.02
N VAL A 241 9.58 23.18 -17.93
CA VAL A 241 8.62 24.28 -17.95
C VAL A 241 9.30 25.57 -17.52
N ASP A 242 10.05 25.57 -16.42
CA ASP A 242 10.83 26.69 -15.92
C ASP A 242 12.10 26.20 -15.22
N PRO A 243 13.26 26.28 -15.90
CA PRO A 243 14.54 25.78 -15.35
C PRO A 243 15.03 26.53 -14.10
N GLU A 244 14.59 27.77 -13.87
CA GLU A 244 15.00 28.52 -12.68
C GLU A 244 14.16 28.10 -11.45
N MET A 245 12.86 27.87 -11.62
CA MET A 245 11.99 27.37 -10.55
C MET A 245 12.34 25.94 -10.14
N GLU A 246 12.83 25.12 -11.08
CA GLU A 246 13.21 23.72 -10.83
C GLU A 246 14.41 23.58 -9.88
N LYS A 247 15.32 24.56 -9.82
CA LYS A 247 16.56 24.50 -9.01
C LYS A 247 16.30 24.41 -7.49
N GLU A 248 15.18 24.95 -7.00
CA GLU A 248 14.85 25.01 -5.58
C GLU A 248 13.64 24.14 -5.18
N ALA A 249 13.13 23.36 -6.12
CA ALA A 249 11.82 22.72 -5.98
C ALA A 249 11.80 21.39 -5.17
N GLU A 250 12.94 20.93 -4.67
CA GLU A 250 13.04 19.65 -3.96
C GLU A 250 13.25 19.83 -2.44
N THR A 251 12.55 19.04 -1.64
CA THR A 251 12.74 18.97 -0.18
C THR A 251 13.78 17.89 0.16
N GLU A 252 14.36 17.93 1.36
CA GLU A 252 15.29 16.89 1.86
C GLU A 252 14.71 15.46 1.80
N GLY A 253 13.38 15.32 1.81
CA GLY A 253 12.68 14.04 1.68
C GLY A 253 12.37 13.61 0.23
N GLY A 254 12.88 14.32 -0.79
CA GLY A 254 12.65 14.00 -2.22
C GLY A 254 11.24 14.36 -2.71
N TYR A 255 10.49 15.18 -1.98
CA TYR A 255 9.21 15.74 -2.39
C TYR A 255 9.37 17.10 -3.05
N ALA A 256 8.41 17.44 -3.92
CA ALA A 256 8.29 18.80 -4.40
C ALA A 256 7.97 19.75 -3.25
N LYS A 257 8.61 20.92 -3.23
CA LYS A 257 8.19 22.05 -2.39
C LYS A 257 6.88 22.63 -2.93
N GLU A 258 6.16 23.33 -2.06
CA GLU A 258 5.01 24.11 -2.49
C GLU A 258 5.47 25.20 -3.46
N MET A 259 4.90 25.20 -4.65
CA MET A 259 5.26 26.15 -5.71
C MET A 259 4.43 27.42 -5.55
N PRO A 260 5.00 28.59 -5.85
CA PRO A 260 4.23 29.82 -5.85
C PRO A 260 3.09 29.77 -6.88
N PRO A 261 1.97 30.50 -6.64
CA PRO A 261 0.81 30.49 -7.51
C PRO A 261 1.09 31.05 -8.91
#